data_3b9ac05e6674909591983a74aa118d77
#
_entry.id   3b9ac05e6674909591983a74aa118d77
#
_cell.length_a   1.000
_cell.length_b   1.000
_cell.length_c   1.000
_cell.angle_alpha   90.00
_cell.angle_beta   90.00
_cell.angle_gamma   90.00
#
_symmetry.space_group_name_H-M   'P 1'
#
loop_
_entity.id
_entity.type
_entity.pdbx_description
1 polymer ?
#
loop_
_entity_poly.entity_id
_entity_poly.type
_entity_poly.pdbx_seq_one_letter_code
_entity_poly.pdbx_strand_id
1 'polypeptide(L)'
;MGGEEQEKKENSGYGERLREITAVLKKHAITRGVSPEKLRLILEDLGPTYIKLGQIMSLRSDILPKRYCDELMKLCSDVPPMPFSQVIEVLEESMGCPWQEEFQHIEQKPLGAASIAQVHRATLKTGEEVVIKVQRKGIYETMARDIGLMHKAVRLMPPVSIKGMVDLNMVLSELWTVTQEEMNFLTEAANMAEFAKKNKDVAFVKVPILYREYISPHILVMEYIDGFAVNDKAALLANGYDLNEVGTKYVDNFIKQVMEDGFFHADPHPGNVRIQDGKIVWIDMGMMGRLTEHDRQLIAEAIEGVAMNNIGKIQDAVLALGEFKGKPDPSKLYEDIRGLMEKYGTADMGNIDVAEVMVDLMEVMKENKIMMPHGLTMLARGLTHVEGVLAEICPDINMTQIAAARLKEQFLSNGNWKREIKKEGKNLAWSLKRAVDIPSLAADFLQGCMKGQTKINLDLHASDDLAWLLRRLVRNIVMGLWVMALLISSSIICTTDMKPKLWGIPALGAFGYVFAFIIVLYVFIKHFFSGKK
;
A
#
# COMPACT_ATOMS: atom_id res chain seq x y z
N MET A 1 4.16 51.40 7.14
CA MET A 1 5.08 51.09 8.26
C MET A 1 4.86 49.69 8.86
N GLY A 2 3.68 49.09 8.81
CA GLY A 2 3.47 47.75 9.36
C GLY A 2 4.05 46.57 8.57
N GLY A 3 4.22 46.67 7.25
CA GLY A 3 4.74 45.57 6.41
C GLY A 3 6.26 45.34 6.53
N GLU A 4 7.02 46.39 6.67
CA GLU A 4 8.49 46.28 6.80
C GLU A 4 8.94 45.77 8.19
N GLU A 5 8.16 46.02 9.25
CA GLU A 5 8.42 45.46 10.58
C GLU A 5 8.04 43.98 10.67
N GLN A 6 6.98 43.56 10.00
CA GLN A 6 6.58 42.14 9.90
C GLN A 6 7.63 41.34 9.10
N GLU A 7 8.07 41.85 7.96
CA GLU A 7 9.08 41.21 7.12
C GLU A 7 10.45 41.11 7.83
N LYS A 8 10.82 42.11 8.65
CA LYS A 8 12.02 42.06 9.50
C LYS A 8 11.90 41.03 10.65
N LYS A 9 10.73 40.91 11.28
CA LYS A 9 10.49 39.91 12.32
C LYS A 9 10.49 38.48 11.75
N GLU A 10 9.89 38.27 10.60
CA GLU A 10 9.93 36.98 9.91
C GLU A 10 11.35 36.57 9.52
N ASN A 11 12.11 37.49 8.89
CA ASN A 11 13.50 37.21 8.52
C ASN A 11 14.43 36.97 9.72
N SER A 12 14.18 37.60 10.87
CA SER A 12 14.92 37.35 12.11
C SER A 12 14.64 35.94 12.63
N GLY A 13 13.37 35.47 12.63
CA GLY A 13 12.98 34.15 13.07
C GLY A 13 13.51 33.00 12.18
N TYR A 14 13.62 33.25 10.85
CA TYR A 14 14.25 32.30 9.93
C TYR A 14 15.74 32.10 10.21
N GLY A 15 16.47 33.21 10.49
CA GLY A 15 17.90 33.17 10.78
C GLY A 15 18.23 32.43 12.09
N GLU A 16 17.42 32.62 13.12
CA GLU A 16 17.58 31.95 14.41
C GLU A 16 17.28 30.43 14.28
N ARG A 17 16.19 30.07 13.62
CA ARG A 17 15.82 28.67 13.39
C ARG A 17 16.86 27.92 12.55
N LEU A 18 17.44 28.57 11.55
CA LEU A 18 18.52 27.99 10.74
C LEU A 18 19.77 27.71 11.57
N ARG A 19 20.08 28.57 12.55
CA ARG A 19 21.20 28.36 13.50
C ARG A 19 20.93 27.15 14.40
N GLU A 20 19.73 27.02 14.93
CA GLU A 20 19.32 25.86 15.73
C GLU A 20 19.45 24.55 14.93
N ILE A 21 18.89 24.50 13.72
CA ILE A 21 18.99 23.34 12.83
C ILE A 21 20.47 23.01 12.59
N THR A 22 21.29 24.03 12.28
CA THR A 22 22.72 23.83 12.02
C THR A 22 23.46 23.32 13.27
N ALA A 23 23.09 23.78 14.45
CA ALA A 23 23.68 23.32 15.72
C ALA A 23 23.36 21.86 15.99
N VAL A 24 22.10 21.44 15.77
CA VAL A 24 21.68 20.03 15.93
C VAL A 24 22.40 19.13 14.91
N LEU A 25 22.47 19.52 13.64
CA LEU A 25 23.18 18.76 12.60
C LEU A 25 24.68 18.60 12.91
N LYS A 26 25.33 19.65 13.48
CA LYS A 26 26.71 19.58 13.96
C LYS A 26 26.85 18.66 15.17
N LYS A 27 25.95 18.76 16.16
CA LYS A 27 25.91 17.89 17.34
C LYS A 27 25.93 16.41 16.94
N HIS A 28 25.15 16.05 15.94
CA HIS A 28 25.05 14.68 15.45
C HIS A 28 26.08 14.30 14.37
N ALA A 29 27.06 15.18 14.08
CA ALA A 29 28.13 14.93 13.11
C ALA A 29 27.61 14.34 11.78
N ILE A 30 26.66 15.04 11.14
CA ILE A 30 25.95 14.57 9.92
C ILE A 30 26.91 14.26 8.76
N THR A 31 28.07 14.93 8.71
CA THR A 31 29.10 14.72 7.68
C THR A 31 29.74 13.33 7.71
N ARG A 32 29.57 12.58 8.80
CA ARG A 32 30.07 11.21 8.96
C ARG A 32 29.03 10.13 8.59
N GLY A 33 27.97 10.53 7.90
CA GLY A 33 26.84 9.67 7.52
C GLY A 33 25.72 9.71 8.56
N VAL A 34 24.53 9.27 8.13
CA VAL A 34 23.31 9.27 8.93
C VAL A 34 22.85 7.81 9.04
N SER A 35 22.97 7.22 10.24
CA SER A 35 22.33 5.92 10.54
C SER A 35 20.84 6.12 10.85
N PRO A 36 20.01 5.07 10.82
CA PRO A 36 18.60 5.17 11.20
C PRO A 36 18.40 5.81 12.58
N GLU A 37 19.12 5.34 13.61
CA GLU A 37 19.05 5.85 14.99
C GLU A 37 19.47 7.32 15.05
N LYS A 38 20.53 7.68 14.31
CA LYS A 38 20.99 9.06 14.25
C LYS A 38 19.95 9.97 13.63
N LEU A 39 19.26 9.50 12.56
CA LEU A 39 18.18 10.26 11.94
C LEU A 39 17.05 10.52 12.95
N ARG A 40 16.61 9.50 13.67
CA ARG A 40 15.59 9.65 14.72
C ARG A 40 15.99 10.70 15.76
N LEU A 41 17.20 10.58 16.33
CA LEU A 41 17.71 11.52 17.33
C LEU A 41 17.82 12.97 16.81
N ILE A 42 18.16 13.15 15.53
CA ILE A 42 18.16 14.48 14.91
C ILE A 42 16.76 15.06 14.86
N LEU A 43 15.76 14.25 14.47
CA LEU A 43 14.37 14.71 14.36
C LEU A 43 13.79 15.02 15.75
N GLU A 44 14.11 14.23 16.79
CA GLU A 44 13.74 14.49 18.17
C GLU A 44 14.33 15.82 18.69
N ASP A 45 15.63 16.06 18.47
CA ASP A 45 16.31 17.29 18.88
C ASP A 45 15.81 18.53 18.12
N LEU A 46 15.35 18.38 16.88
CA LEU A 46 14.78 19.47 16.06
C LEU A 46 13.35 19.83 16.49
N GLY A 47 12.68 18.95 17.22
CA GLY A 47 11.39 19.22 17.86
C GLY A 47 10.15 18.84 17.03
N PRO A 48 8.96 19.33 17.43
CA PRO A 48 7.65 18.80 17.02
C PRO A 48 7.43 18.69 15.52
N THR A 49 7.84 19.68 14.74
CA THR A 49 7.73 19.66 13.27
C THR A 49 8.47 18.48 12.65
N TYR A 50 9.70 18.25 13.11
CA TYR A 50 10.57 17.20 12.58
C TYR A 50 10.19 15.82 13.09
N ILE A 51 9.68 15.73 14.34
CA ILE A 51 9.09 14.50 14.88
C ILE A 51 7.91 14.08 14.01
N LYS A 52 7.00 15.01 13.72
CA LYS A 52 5.84 14.73 12.86
C LYS A 52 6.23 14.35 11.44
N LEU A 53 7.21 15.07 10.88
CA LEU A 53 7.80 14.72 9.59
C LEU A 53 8.33 13.28 9.60
N GLY A 54 9.09 12.92 10.63
CA GLY A 54 9.64 11.58 10.80
C GLY A 54 8.55 10.50 10.92
N GLN A 55 7.47 10.77 11.63
CA GLN A 55 6.32 9.87 11.75
C GLN A 55 5.64 9.63 10.41
N ILE A 56 5.43 10.67 9.60
CA ILE A 56 4.88 10.53 8.25
C ILE A 56 5.87 9.79 7.34
N MET A 57 7.17 10.13 7.41
CA MET A 57 8.21 9.45 6.63
C MET A 57 8.41 7.98 7.01
N SER A 58 8.10 7.57 8.25
CA SER A 58 8.14 6.16 8.66
C SER A 58 7.21 5.26 7.85
N LEU A 59 6.17 5.85 7.23
CA LEU A 59 5.20 5.16 6.39
C LEU A 59 5.61 5.10 4.91
N ARG A 60 6.66 5.82 4.55
CA ARG A 60 7.08 6.03 3.15
C ARG A 60 8.26 5.12 2.81
N SER A 61 8.02 3.80 2.85
CA SER A 61 9.00 2.80 2.40
C SER A 61 9.33 2.91 0.90
N ASP A 62 8.50 3.62 0.13
CA ASP A 62 8.77 4.01 -1.25
C ASP A 62 9.89 5.05 -1.36
N ILE A 63 10.12 5.85 -0.33
CA ILE A 63 11.14 6.92 -0.26
C ILE A 63 12.35 6.47 0.55
N LEU A 64 12.11 5.93 1.76
CA LEU A 64 13.15 5.52 2.69
C LEU A 64 13.34 4.00 2.70
N PRO A 65 14.58 3.50 2.89
CA PRO A 65 14.79 2.07 3.16
C PRO A 65 14.09 1.62 4.43
N LYS A 66 13.54 0.40 4.45
CA LYS A 66 12.77 -0.18 5.57
C LYS A 66 13.42 0.07 6.94
N ARG A 67 14.72 -0.16 7.08
CA ARG A 67 15.47 0.06 8.33
C ARG A 67 15.35 1.49 8.90
N TYR A 68 15.16 2.50 8.05
CA TYR A 68 14.93 3.88 8.47
C TYR A 68 13.47 4.07 8.88
N CYS A 69 12.54 3.50 8.13
CA CYS A 69 11.11 3.52 8.48
C CYS A 69 10.88 2.87 9.85
N ASP A 70 11.46 1.68 10.09
CA ASP A 70 11.33 0.93 11.35
C ASP A 70 11.87 1.75 12.54
N GLU A 71 12.99 2.46 12.35
CA GLU A 71 13.53 3.31 13.43
C GLU A 71 12.70 4.57 13.64
N LEU A 72 12.18 5.19 12.56
CA LEU A 72 11.32 6.37 12.67
C LEU A 72 9.95 6.06 13.29
N MET A 73 9.46 4.83 13.21
CA MET A 73 8.24 4.39 13.94
C MET A 73 8.39 4.50 15.46
N LYS A 74 9.64 4.51 15.98
CA LYS A 74 9.92 4.69 17.42
C LYS A 74 9.86 6.16 17.87
N LEU A 75 9.63 7.11 16.95
CA LEU A 75 9.45 8.51 17.30
C LEU A 75 8.23 8.68 18.18
N CYS A 76 8.47 8.94 19.48
CA CYS A 76 7.41 9.20 20.43
C CYS A 76 6.77 10.57 20.15
N SER A 77 5.45 10.60 20.25
CA SER A 77 4.70 11.86 20.22
C SER A 77 4.77 12.62 21.56
N ASP A 78 5.40 12.04 22.58
CA ASP A 78 5.45 12.61 23.94
C ASP A 78 6.43 13.81 23.95
N VAL A 79 5.86 14.99 23.92
CA VAL A 79 6.59 16.26 23.89
C VAL A 79 6.32 16.99 25.19
N PRO A 80 7.29 17.74 25.76
CA PRO A 80 7.05 18.53 26.95
C PRO A 80 5.77 19.37 26.86
N PRO A 81 4.93 19.38 27.89
CA PRO A 81 3.67 20.10 27.85
C PRO A 81 3.91 21.63 27.71
N MET A 82 3.03 22.29 26.97
CA MET A 82 3.01 23.75 26.95
C MET A 82 2.49 24.29 28.29
N PRO A 83 2.86 25.51 28.70
CA PRO A 83 2.37 26.14 29.91
C PRO A 83 0.84 26.24 29.92
N PHE A 84 0.22 25.99 31.07
CA PHE A 84 -1.24 26.01 31.21
C PHE A 84 -1.85 27.37 30.84
N SER A 85 -1.12 28.47 31.07
CA SER A 85 -1.55 29.81 30.63
C SER A 85 -1.78 29.90 29.12
N GLN A 86 -0.95 29.23 28.32
CA GLN A 86 -1.11 29.16 26.87
C GLN A 86 -2.30 28.28 26.46
N VAL A 87 -2.58 27.22 27.23
CA VAL A 87 -3.79 26.38 27.02
C VAL A 87 -5.04 27.23 27.16
N ILE A 88 -5.12 28.00 28.25
CA ILE A 88 -6.25 28.89 28.51
C ILE A 88 -6.37 29.97 27.43
N GLU A 89 -5.27 30.57 27.03
CA GLU A 89 -5.29 31.59 25.97
C GLU A 89 -5.86 31.05 24.65
N VAL A 90 -5.43 29.87 24.19
CA VAL A 90 -5.97 29.25 22.97
C VAL A 90 -7.45 28.86 23.15
N LEU A 91 -7.81 28.39 24.33
CA LEU A 91 -9.20 28.00 24.65
C LEU A 91 -10.12 29.23 24.59
N GLU A 92 -9.78 30.31 25.29
CA GLU A 92 -10.58 31.56 25.34
C GLU A 92 -10.63 32.26 23.98
N GLU A 93 -9.51 32.32 23.24
CA GLU A 93 -9.46 32.83 21.88
C GLU A 93 -10.42 32.05 20.96
N SER A 94 -10.48 30.73 21.12
CA SER A 94 -11.33 29.85 20.30
C SER A 94 -12.81 29.93 20.64
N MET A 95 -13.15 30.10 21.94
CA MET A 95 -14.55 30.20 22.43
C MET A 95 -15.07 31.63 22.33
N GLY A 96 -14.21 32.63 22.39
CA GLY A 96 -14.59 34.04 22.41
C GLY A 96 -15.14 34.51 23.77
N CYS A 97 -15.00 33.73 24.83
CA CYS A 97 -15.42 34.04 26.19
C CYS A 97 -14.40 33.46 27.22
N PRO A 98 -14.38 33.98 28.46
CA PRO A 98 -13.60 33.42 29.55
C PRO A 98 -14.01 31.96 29.81
N TRP A 99 -13.01 31.09 29.97
CA TRP A 99 -13.26 29.65 30.15
C TRP A 99 -14.16 29.32 31.35
N GLN A 100 -14.14 30.17 32.40
CA GLN A 100 -14.96 30.01 33.61
C GLN A 100 -16.46 30.16 33.35
N GLU A 101 -16.87 30.67 32.21
CA GLU A 101 -18.29 30.75 31.85
C GLU A 101 -18.84 29.38 31.46
N GLU A 102 -18.02 28.53 30.82
CA GLU A 102 -18.42 27.25 30.28
C GLU A 102 -17.95 26.05 31.13
N PHE A 103 -16.79 26.17 31.76
CA PHE A 103 -16.19 25.08 32.55
C PHE A 103 -16.23 25.40 34.05
N GLN A 104 -16.52 24.38 34.84
CA GLN A 104 -16.43 24.46 36.30
C GLN A 104 -14.98 24.32 36.74
N HIS A 105 -14.22 23.40 36.11
CA HIS A 105 -12.84 23.08 36.43
C HIS A 105 -12.11 22.56 35.18
N ILE A 106 -10.83 22.90 35.07
CA ILE A 106 -9.91 22.33 34.08
C ILE A 106 -8.65 21.88 34.82
N GLU A 107 -8.26 20.62 34.68
CA GLU A 107 -7.04 20.11 35.28
C GLU A 107 -5.81 20.76 34.64
N GLN A 108 -4.89 21.30 35.45
CA GLN A 108 -3.68 21.96 34.96
C GLN A 108 -2.68 20.95 34.38
N LYS A 109 -2.61 19.73 34.97
CA LYS A 109 -1.76 18.66 34.45
C LYS A 109 -2.45 18.02 33.25
N PRO A 110 -1.81 17.97 32.07
CA PRO A 110 -2.41 17.32 30.92
C PRO A 110 -2.48 15.80 31.10
N LEU A 111 -3.50 15.18 30.51
CA LEU A 111 -3.59 13.72 30.34
C LEU A 111 -2.56 13.20 29.33
N GLY A 112 -2.22 14.01 28.34
CA GLY A 112 -1.21 13.72 27.33
C GLY A 112 -0.78 14.99 26.58
N ALA A 113 0.44 15.00 26.09
CA ALA A 113 0.98 16.10 25.31
C ALA A 113 1.68 15.53 24.06
N ALA A 114 1.16 15.86 22.88
CA ALA A 114 1.68 15.45 21.59
C ALA A 114 2.37 16.60 20.83
N SER A 115 2.90 16.30 19.65
CA SER A 115 3.60 17.29 18.82
C SER A 115 2.74 18.49 18.42
N ILE A 116 1.44 18.27 18.19
CA ILE A 116 0.50 19.29 17.68
C ILE A 116 -0.42 19.80 18.80
N ALA A 117 -0.77 18.95 19.76
CA ALA A 117 -1.83 19.22 20.73
C ALA A 117 -1.51 18.71 22.11
N GLN A 118 -2.30 19.14 23.07
CA GLN A 118 -2.27 18.73 24.46
C GLN A 118 -3.71 18.50 24.93
N VAL A 119 -3.92 17.47 25.77
CA VAL A 119 -5.25 17.05 26.21
C VAL A 119 -5.36 17.26 27.72
N HIS A 120 -6.45 17.93 28.13
CA HIS A 120 -6.78 18.20 29.52
C HIS A 120 -8.14 17.62 29.90
N ARG A 121 -8.25 17.10 31.12
CA ARG A 121 -9.54 16.75 31.70
C ARG A 121 -10.21 18.02 32.23
N ALA A 122 -11.51 18.10 32.06
CA ALA A 122 -12.31 19.23 32.54
C ALA A 122 -13.72 18.78 32.91
N THR A 123 -14.41 19.62 33.66
CA THR A 123 -15.83 19.45 33.99
C THR A 123 -16.59 20.66 33.46
N LEU A 124 -17.64 20.43 32.67
CA LEU A 124 -18.53 21.48 32.19
C LEU A 124 -19.36 22.07 33.32
N LYS A 125 -19.93 23.27 33.12
CA LYS A 125 -20.88 23.85 34.07
C LYS A 125 -22.12 22.99 34.31
N THR A 126 -22.49 22.23 33.32
CA THR A 126 -23.61 21.27 33.34
C THR A 126 -23.28 20.00 34.11
N GLY A 127 -21.99 19.77 34.46
CA GLY A 127 -21.51 18.66 35.30
C GLY A 127 -20.91 17.49 34.53
N GLU A 128 -20.88 17.51 33.20
CA GLU A 128 -20.28 16.43 32.41
C GLU A 128 -18.77 16.48 32.49
N GLU A 129 -18.18 15.29 32.62
CA GLU A 129 -16.74 15.10 32.55
C GLU A 129 -16.31 15.04 31.06
N VAL A 130 -15.40 15.91 30.67
CA VAL A 130 -14.93 16.06 29.29
C VAL A 130 -13.42 16.06 29.21
N VAL A 131 -12.92 15.84 28.01
CA VAL A 131 -11.53 16.17 27.63
C VAL A 131 -11.54 17.31 26.63
N ILE A 132 -10.58 18.21 26.82
CA ILE A 132 -10.31 19.32 25.92
C ILE A 132 -8.98 19.03 25.24
N LYS A 133 -9.01 18.80 23.92
CA LYS A 133 -7.80 18.72 23.08
C LYS A 133 -7.54 20.13 22.57
N VAL A 134 -6.39 20.70 22.95
CA VAL A 134 -6.02 22.08 22.64
C VAL A 134 -4.78 22.08 21.76
N GLN A 135 -4.84 22.77 20.65
CA GLN A 135 -3.70 22.92 19.74
C GLN A 135 -2.60 23.73 20.41
N ARG A 136 -1.34 23.36 20.13
CA ARG A 136 -0.19 24.13 20.63
C ARG A 136 -0.17 25.51 19.99
N LYS A 137 -0.04 26.53 20.83
CA LYS A 137 0.03 27.92 20.38
C LYS A 137 1.20 28.12 19.40
N GLY A 138 0.93 28.74 18.25
CA GLY A 138 1.95 29.04 17.23
C GLY A 138 2.54 27.83 16.51
N ILE A 139 1.93 26.65 16.61
CA ILE A 139 2.42 25.42 15.96
C ILE A 139 2.33 25.53 14.43
N TYR A 140 1.26 26.15 13.90
CA TYR A 140 1.08 26.33 12.48
C TYR A 140 2.20 27.16 11.87
N GLU A 141 2.50 28.31 12.47
CA GLU A 141 3.58 29.22 12.01
C GLU A 141 4.96 28.55 12.12
N THR A 142 5.17 27.78 13.18
CA THR A 142 6.42 27.05 13.38
C THR A 142 6.60 25.98 12.30
N MET A 143 5.57 25.17 12.05
CA MET A 143 5.62 24.15 11.03
C MET A 143 5.71 24.72 9.62
N ALA A 144 4.96 25.77 9.29
CA ALA A 144 5.03 26.46 8.01
C ALA A 144 6.44 27.00 7.75
N ARG A 145 7.08 27.59 8.76
CA ARG A 145 8.46 28.10 8.69
C ARG A 145 9.46 26.98 8.46
N ASP A 146 9.36 25.89 9.21
CA ASP A 146 10.26 24.74 9.10
C ASP A 146 10.14 24.06 7.73
N ILE A 147 8.93 23.84 7.23
CA ILE A 147 8.68 23.31 5.88
C ILE A 147 9.21 24.27 4.80
N GLY A 148 9.02 25.59 4.97
CA GLY A 148 9.58 26.60 4.09
C GLY A 148 11.12 26.57 4.04
N LEU A 149 11.78 26.34 5.18
CA LEU A 149 13.24 26.13 5.24
C LEU A 149 13.68 24.87 4.51
N MET A 150 12.93 23.77 4.66
CA MET A 150 13.21 22.51 3.96
C MET A 150 13.08 22.67 2.44
N HIS A 151 12.03 23.33 1.95
CA HIS A 151 11.90 23.65 0.52
C HIS A 151 13.08 24.49 -0.01
N LYS A 152 13.52 25.50 0.76
CA LYS A 152 14.71 26.29 0.38
C LYS A 152 15.97 25.43 0.35
N ALA A 153 16.15 24.53 1.34
CA ALA A 153 17.29 23.63 1.38
C ALA A 153 17.31 22.66 0.19
N VAL A 154 16.16 22.07 -0.17
CA VAL A 154 16.05 21.18 -1.33
C VAL A 154 16.38 21.90 -2.64
N ARG A 155 15.95 23.17 -2.81
CA ARG A 155 16.28 23.98 -4.00
C ARG A 155 17.77 24.33 -4.11
N LEU A 156 18.49 24.41 -3.00
CA LEU A 156 19.92 24.68 -2.95
C LEU A 156 20.79 23.43 -3.10
N MET A 157 20.21 22.23 -2.95
CA MET A 157 20.91 20.99 -3.20
C MET A 157 21.23 20.86 -4.69
N PRO A 158 22.49 20.49 -5.06
CA PRO A 158 22.77 20.10 -6.44
C PRO A 158 21.84 18.94 -6.80
N PRO A 159 21.49 18.76 -8.10
CA PRO A 159 20.68 17.63 -8.53
C PRO A 159 21.45 16.33 -8.23
N VAL A 160 21.34 15.85 -7.00
CA VAL A 160 21.91 14.58 -6.61
C VAL A 160 21.02 13.54 -7.27
N SER A 161 21.62 12.73 -8.15
CA SER A 161 20.99 11.52 -8.66
C SER A 161 20.78 10.57 -7.48
N ILE A 162 19.75 10.82 -6.69
CA ILE A 162 19.20 9.81 -5.80
C ILE A 162 18.62 8.79 -6.76
N LYS A 163 19.24 7.63 -6.83
CA LYS A 163 18.79 6.50 -7.64
C LYS A 163 17.32 6.23 -7.34
N GLY A 164 16.41 6.68 -8.24
CA GLY A 164 14.97 6.49 -8.15
C GLY A 164 14.22 7.77 -7.81
N MET A 165 14.36 8.79 -8.61
CA MET A 165 13.37 9.84 -8.94
C MET A 165 12.23 10.11 -7.92
N VAL A 166 12.55 10.45 -6.68
CA VAL A 166 11.57 11.04 -5.78
C VAL A 166 11.76 12.56 -5.82
N ASP A 167 10.72 13.27 -6.23
CA ASP A 167 10.71 14.74 -6.14
C ASP A 167 10.51 15.13 -4.68
N LEU A 168 11.61 15.52 -4.01
CA LEU A 168 11.59 15.93 -2.60
C LEU A 168 10.66 17.13 -2.35
N ASN A 169 10.50 18.04 -3.32
CA ASN A 169 9.55 19.14 -3.16
C ASN A 169 8.10 18.65 -3.17
N MET A 170 7.78 17.68 -4.01
CA MET A 170 6.46 17.05 -4.04
C MET A 170 6.18 16.37 -2.69
N VAL A 171 7.15 15.61 -2.16
CA VAL A 171 7.05 14.96 -0.84
C VAL A 171 6.82 15.97 0.27
N LEU A 172 7.60 17.06 0.31
CA LEU A 172 7.42 18.12 1.32
C LEU A 172 6.06 18.81 1.20
N SER A 173 5.55 19.01 -0.02
CA SER A 173 4.22 19.58 -0.23
C SER A 173 3.11 18.63 0.22
N GLU A 174 3.23 17.33 -0.06
CA GLU A 174 2.32 16.30 0.43
C GLU A 174 2.31 16.25 1.96
N LEU A 175 3.51 16.21 2.57
CA LEU A 175 3.67 16.24 4.03
C LEU A 175 3.03 17.47 4.66
N TRP A 176 3.17 18.63 4.02
CA TRP A 176 2.55 19.87 4.49
C TRP A 176 1.02 19.79 4.45
N THR A 177 0.45 19.25 3.37
CA THR A 177 -1.00 19.06 3.24
C THR A 177 -1.53 18.14 4.34
N VAL A 178 -0.91 16.98 4.55
CA VAL A 178 -1.30 16.05 5.62
C VAL A 178 -1.19 16.72 7.01
N THR A 179 -0.13 17.47 7.24
CA THR A 179 0.06 18.18 8.51
C THR A 179 -1.01 19.25 8.74
N GLN A 180 -1.41 19.98 7.69
CA GLN A 180 -2.49 20.98 7.79
C GLN A 180 -3.85 20.34 8.10
N GLU A 181 -4.13 19.17 7.52
CA GLU A 181 -5.36 18.40 7.80
C GLU A 181 -5.42 17.95 9.26
N GLU A 182 -4.30 17.46 9.81
CA GLU A 182 -4.21 17.04 11.21
C GLU A 182 -4.27 18.22 12.20
N MET A 183 -3.84 19.41 11.79
CA MET A 183 -3.96 20.62 12.63
C MET A 183 -5.38 21.18 12.68
N ASN A 184 -6.31 20.68 11.89
CA ASN A 184 -7.70 21.15 11.89
C ASN A 184 -8.61 20.16 12.62
N PHE A 185 -8.94 20.44 13.88
CA PHE A 185 -9.79 19.56 14.68
C PHE A 185 -11.22 19.44 14.19
N LEU A 186 -11.69 20.31 13.28
CA LEU A 186 -12.97 20.09 12.60
C LEU A 186 -12.95 18.84 11.73
N THR A 187 -11.78 18.48 11.16
CA THR A 187 -11.61 17.24 10.41
C THR A 187 -11.73 16.03 11.33
N GLU A 188 -11.07 16.06 12.50
CA GLU A 188 -11.17 14.98 13.49
C GLU A 188 -12.61 14.84 14.01
N ALA A 189 -13.29 15.94 14.32
CA ALA A 189 -14.69 15.93 14.73
C ALA A 189 -15.62 15.35 13.65
N ALA A 190 -15.39 15.68 12.38
CA ALA A 190 -16.13 15.12 11.26
C ALA A 190 -15.90 13.62 11.12
N ASN A 191 -14.64 13.16 11.25
CA ASN A 191 -14.26 11.75 11.25
C ASN A 191 -14.96 10.99 12.40
N MET A 192 -14.95 11.55 13.61
CA MET A 192 -15.65 10.96 14.77
C MET A 192 -17.15 10.81 14.52
N ALA A 193 -17.79 11.82 13.94
CA ALA A 193 -19.21 11.78 13.61
C ALA A 193 -19.52 10.73 12.53
N GLU A 194 -18.68 10.61 11.50
CA GLU A 194 -18.82 9.58 10.46
C GLU A 194 -18.63 8.18 11.06
N PHE A 195 -17.59 8.00 11.88
CA PHE A 195 -17.29 6.75 12.54
C PHE A 195 -18.42 6.30 13.47
N ALA A 196 -18.95 7.21 14.30
CA ALA A 196 -20.09 6.94 15.16
C ALA A 196 -21.33 6.51 14.35
N LYS A 197 -21.59 7.16 13.21
CA LYS A 197 -22.71 6.80 12.32
C LYS A 197 -22.54 5.39 11.74
N LYS A 198 -21.32 5.01 11.33
CA LYS A 198 -21.03 3.69 10.75
C LYS A 198 -21.08 2.57 11.79
N ASN A 199 -20.80 2.88 13.05
CA ASN A 199 -20.78 1.91 14.15
C ASN A 199 -22.04 1.95 15.06
N LYS A 200 -23.09 2.72 14.71
CA LYS A 200 -24.29 2.90 15.54
C LYS A 200 -25.00 1.58 15.90
N ASP A 201 -24.93 0.59 15.01
CA ASP A 201 -25.57 -0.72 15.17
C ASP A 201 -24.63 -1.79 15.76
N VAL A 202 -23.37 -1.42 16.11
CA VAL A 202 -22.39 -2.31 16.72
C VAL A 202 -22.41 -2.13 18.23
N ALA A 203 -23.09 -3.04 18.93
CA ALA A 203 -23.37 -2.91 20.37
C ALA A 203 -22.13 -2.80 21.27
N PHE A 204 -21.02 -3.39 20.84
CA PHE A 204 -19.76 -3.41 21.61
C PHE A 204 -18.77 -2.30 21.20
N VAL A 205 -19.18 -1.32 20.38
CA VAL A 205 -18.38 -0.15 20.03
C VAL A 205 -18.99 1.10 20.63
N LYS A 206 -18.15 1.97 21.14
CA LYS A 206 -18.53 3.30 21.64
C LYS A 206 -17.59 4.34 21.02
N VAL A 207 -18.14 5.51 20.75
CA VAL A 207 -17.40 6.71 20.35
C VAL A 207 -17.72 7.80 21.36
N PRO A 208 -16.75 8.60 21.81
CA PRO A 208 -17.01 9.68 22.74
C PRO A 208 -18.02 10.69 22.17
N ILE A 209 -18.89 11.21 23.02
CA ILE A 209 -19.84 12.26 22.65
C ILE A 209 -19.05 13.54 22.34
N LEU A 210 -19.37 14.18 21.22
CA LEU A 210 -18.78 15.46 20.83
C LEU A 210 -19.64 16.62 21.32
N TYR A 211 -19.04 17.59 21.99
CA TYR A 211 -19.69 18.83 22.42
C TYR A 211 -19.44 19.90 21.37
N ARG A 212 -20.32 19.91 20.35
CA ARG A 212 -20.13 20.64 19.09
C ARG A 212 -20.04 22.16 19.27
N GLU A 213 -20.66 22.70 20.30
CA GLU A 213 -20.65 24.13 20.67
C GLU A 213 -19.24 24.63 21.05
N TYR A 214 -18.35 23.70 21.47
CA TYR A 214 -16.98 24.02 21.88
C TYR A 214 -15.93 23.56 20.86
N ILE A 215 -16.34 23.14 19.66
CA ILE A 215 -15.39 22.66 18.65
C ILE A 215 -15.01 23.79 17.70
N SER A 216 -13.71 23.98 17.52
CA SER A 216 -13.12 24.91 16.55
C SER A 216 -11.93 24.26 15.82
N PRO A 217 -11.29 24.93 14.86
CA PRO A 217 -10.06 24.40 14.27
C PRO A 217 -8.95 24.09 15.29
N HIS A 218 -8.96 24.78 16.45
CA HIS A 218 -7.89 24.73 17.46
C HIS A 218 -8.24 24.01 18.75
N ILE A 219 -9.52 23.74 18.99
CA ILE A 219 -9.99 23.00 20.17
C ILE A 219 -11.01 21.94 19.78
N LEU A 220 -10.96 20.80 20.47
CA LEU A 220 -11.93 19.72 20.38
C LEU A 220 -12.35 19.32 21.80
N VAL A 221 -13.66 19.37 22.07
CA VAL A 221 -14.22 18.97 23.36
C VAL A 221 -15.08 17.74 23.16
N MET A 222 -14.78 16.70 23.93
CA MET A 222 -15.50 15.42 23.88
C MET A 222 -15.61 14.77 25.25
N GLU A 223 -16.49 13.78 25.37
CA GLU A 223 -16.69 12.96 26.57
C GLU A 223 -15.36 12.41 27.11
N TYR A 224 -15.12 12.54 28.42
CA TYR A 224 -14.04 11.84 29.08
C TYR A 224 -14.37 10.36 29.21
N ILE A 225 -13.48 9.51 28.72
CA ILE A 225 -13.63 8.05 28.81
C ILE A 225 -12.78 7.52 29.96
N ASP A 226 -13.44 7.15 31.04
CA ASP A 226 -12.84 6.48 32.18
C ASP A 226 -12.75 4.97 31.91
N GLY A 227 -11.75 4.58 31.10
CA GLY A 227 -11.54 3.22 30.64
C GLY A 227 -10.07 2.82 30.65
N PHE A 228 -9.82 1.51 30.55
CA PHE A 228 -8.46 0.96 30.54
C PHE A 228 -7.91 0.99 29.11
N ALA A 229 -6.59 1.16 28.97
CA ALA A 229 -5.96 1.00 27.66
C ALA A 229 -6.15 -0.45 27.19
N VAL A 230 -6.36 -0.63 25.88
CA VAL A 230 -6.63 -1.96 25.32
C VAL A 230 -5.52 -2.97 25.60
N ASN A 231 -4.29 -2.51 25.78
CA ASN A 231 -3.13 -3.34 26.10
C ASN A 231 -2.78 -3.40 27.61
N ASP A 232 -3.54 -2.75 28.48
CA ASP A 232 -3.33 -2.86 29.94
C ASP A 232 -3.90 -4.18 30.48
N LYS A 233 -3.19 -5.27 30.16
CA LYS A 233 -3.55 -6.63 30.52
C LYS A 233 -3.82 -6.81 32.01
N ALA A 234 -3.02 -6.15 32.86
CA ALA A 234 -3.15 -6.26 34.32
C ALA A 234 -4.45 -5.61 34.81
N ALA A 235 -4.74 -4.39 34.37
CA ALA A 235 -5.96 -3.69 34.72
C ALA A 235 -7.21 -4.38 34.18
N LEU A 236 -7.17 -4.85 32.92
CA LEU A 236 -8.29 -5.58 32.31
C LEU A 236 -8.63 -6.85 33.08
N LEU A 237 -7.65 -7.69 33.41
CA LEU A 237 -7.86 -8.92 34.19
C LEU A 237 -8.35 -8.63 35.62
N ALA A 238 -7.78 -7.59 36.27
CA ALA A 238 -8.19 -7.21 37.62
C ALA A 238 -9.64 -6.73 37.69
N ASN A 239 -10.17 -6.21 36.58
CA ASN A 239 -11.58 -5.76 36.44
C ASN A 239 -12.49 -6.81 35.77
N GLY A 240 -12.03 -8.06 35.63
CA GLY A 240 -12.86 -9.18 35.20
C GLY A 240 -13.09 -9.26 33.70
N TYR A 241 -12.31 -8.57 32.88
CA TYR A 241 -12.42 -8.67 31.42
C TYR A 241 -11.74 -9.93 30.90
N ASP A 242 -12.37 -10.59 29.93
CA ASP A 242 -11.76 -11.68 29.15
C ASP A 242 -10.95 -11.06 28.00
N LEU A 243 -9.63 -11.29 28.02
CA LEU A 243 -8.73 -10.75 27.02
C LEU A 243 -9.02 -11.27 25.60
N ASN A 244 -9.48 -12.52 25.48
CA ASN A 244 -9.86 -13.09 24.19
C ASN A 244 -11.13 -12.42 23.63
N GLU A 245 -12.11 -12.12 24.51
CA GLU A 245 -13.28 -11.37 24.10
C GLU A 245 -12.93 -9.95 23.65
N VAL A 246 -12.05 -9.26 24.43
CA VAL A 246 -11.56 -7.92 24.08
C VAL A 246 -10.84 -7.93 22.74
N GLY A 247 -9.88 -8.83 22.55
CA GLY A 247 -9.12 -8.95 21.30
C GLY A 247 -10.01 -9.28 20.11
N THR A 248 -10.96 -10.20 20.28
CA THR A 248 -11.92 -10.56 19.22
C THR A 248 -12.78 -9.37 18.81
N LYS A 249 -13.36 -8.64 19.76
CA LYS A 249 -14.16 -7.44 19.49
C LYS A 249 -13.35 -6.35 18.80
N TYR A 250 -12.11 -6.15 19.25
CA TYR A 250 -11.20 -5.16 18.69
C TYR A 250 -10.88 -5.45 17.22
N VAL A 251 -10.48 -6.67 16.91
CA VAL A 251 -10.18 -7.11 15.54
C VAL A 251 -11.44 -7.12 14.67
N ASP A 252 -12.55 -7.66 15.17
CA ASP A 252 -13.80 -7.75 14.42
C ASP A 252 -14.29 -6.35 13.98
N ASN A 253 -14.21 -5.37 14.88
CA ASN A 253 -14.56 -4.00 14.52
C ASN A 253 -13.59 -3.41 13.51
N PHE A 254 -12.27 -3.66 13.65
CA PHE A 254 -11.29 -3.16 12.69
C PHE A 254 -11.51 -3.75 11.28
N ILE A 255 -11.77 -5.05 11.19
CA ILE A 255 -12.07 -5.71 9.92
C ILE A 255 -13.36 -5.13 9.30
N LYS A 256 -14.40 -4.87 10.12
CA LYS A 256 -15.61 -4.19 9.66
C LYS A 256 -15.30 -2.82 9.04
N GLN A 257 -14.49 -2.01 9.73
CA GLN A 257 -14.09 -0.69 9.24
C GLN A 257 -13.43 -0.77 7.86
N VAL A 258 -12.55 -1.77 7.64
CA VAL A 258 -11.83 -1.96 6.39
C VAL A 258 -12.74 -2.51 5.31
N MET A 259 -13.39 -3.65 5.57
CA MET A 259 -14.07 -4.43 4.52
C MET A 259 -15.49 -3.92 4.22
N GLU A 260 -16.22 -3.45 5.23
CA GLU A 260 -17.61 -3.01 5.06
C GLU A 260 -17.71 -1.49 4.90
N ASP A 261 -17.08 -0.74 5.81
CA ASP A 261 -17.20 0.70 5.84
C ASP A 261 -16.31 1.42 4.83
N GLY A 262 -15.15 0.82 4.49
CA GLY A 262 -14.10 1.46 3.69
C GLY A 262 -13.57 2.74 4.35
N PHE A 263 -13.80 2.87 5.65
CA PHE A 263 -13.39 3.98 6.49
C PHE A 263 -12.87 3.41 7.81
N PHE A 264 -11.58 3.44 8.00
CA PHE A 264 -10.90 2.70 9.07
C PHE A 264 -9.87 3.55 9.80
N HIS A 265 -9.61 3.20 11.05
CA HIS A 265 -8.59 3.82 11.85
C HIS A 265 -7.19 3.41 11.35
N ALA A 266 -6.40 4.38 10.89
CA ALA A 266 -5.07 4.09 10.34
C ALA A 266 -3.96 4.01 11.41
N ASP A 267 -4.26 4.40 12.65
CA ASP A 267 -3.32 4.37 13.78
C ASP A 267 -3.97 3.80 15.05
N PRO A 268 -4.46 2.55 15.04
CA PRO A 268 -5.19 1.93 16.15
C PRO A 268 -4.25 1.47 17.28
N HIS A 269 -3.30 2.32 17.68
CA HIS A 269 -2.38 1.97 18.77
C HIS A 269 -3.09 2.01 20.15
N PRO A 270 -2.53 1.37 21.19
CA PRO A 270 -3.17 1.26 22.50
C PRO A 270 -3.58 2.59 23.14
N GLY A 271 -2.89 3.68 22.79
CA GLY A 271 -3.22 5.03 23.27
C GLY A 271 -4.54 5.57 22.75
N ASN A 272 -5.02 5.07 21.60
CA ASN A 272 -6.22 5.53 20.90
C ASN A 272 -7.44 4.66 21.14
N VAL A 273 -7.29 3.56 21.91
CA VAL A 273 -8.37 2.60 22.17
C VAL A 273 -8.49 2.33 23.66
N ARG A 274 -9.70 2.50 24.19
CA ARG A 274 -10.03 2.22 25.58
C ARG A 274 -11.07 1.11 25.67
N ILE A 275 -11.06 0.40 26.80
CA ILE A 275 -12.07 -0.59 27.17
C ILE A 275 -12.88 -0.01 28.32
N GLN A 276 -14.19 0.18 28.09
CA GLN A 276 -15.11 0.68 29.10
C GLN A 276 -16.44 -0.10 29.02
N ASP A 277 -16.93 -0.63 30.13
CA ASP A 277 -18.21 -1.35 30.21
C ASP A 277 -18.36 -2.48 29.18
N GLY A 278 -17.28 -3.21 28.89
CA GLY A 278 -17.24 -4.29 27.91
C GLY A 278 -17.27 -3.83 26.44
N LYS A 279 -17.11 -2.53 26.20
CA LYS A 279 -17.07 -1.92 24.87
C LYS A 279 -15.68 -1.48 24.49
N ILE A 280 -15.40 -1.55 23.19
CA ILE A 280 -14.23 -0.93 22.56
C ILE A 280 -14.56 0.53 22.31
N VAL A 281 -13.78 1.44 22.88
CA VAL A 281 -13.98 2.89 22.73
C VAL A 281 -12.81 3.47 21.93
N TRP A 282 -13.11 4.01 20.77
CA TRP A 282 -12.15 4.68 19.91
C TRP A 282 -12.13 6.17 20.25
N ILE A 283 -10.98 6.68 20.72
CA ILE A 283 -10.92 8.03 21.33
C ILE A 283 -10.17 9.08 20.50
N ASP A 284 -9.44 8.70 19.47
CA ASP A 284 -8.76 9.63 18.55
C ASP A 284 -9.06 9.22 17.10
N MET A 285 -9.57 10.15 16.30
CA MET A 285 -9.91 9.94 14.90
C MET A 285 -9.13 10.91 13.98
N GLY A 286 -7.98 11.37 14.44
CA GLY A 286 -7.11 12.26 13.67
C GLY A 286 -6.54 11.60 12.42
N MET A 287 -6.35 10.29 12.45
CA MET A 287 -5.76 9.52 11.36
C MET A 287 -6.70 8.43 10.87
N MET A 288 -7.46 8.71 9.81
CA MET A 288 -8.42 7.77 9.22
C MET A 288 -8.04 7.43 7.78
N GLY A 289 -8.03 6.14 7.47
CA GLY A 289 -7.85 5.63 6.11
C GLY A 289 -9.19 5.52 5.37
N ARG A 290 -9.13 5.67 4.04
CA ARG A 290 -10.30 5.48 3.17
C ARG A 290 -9.95 4.54 2.04
N LEU A 291 -10.85 3.57 1.78
CA LEU A 291 -10.82 2.66 0.65
C LEU A 291 -12.09 2.85 -0.15
N THR A 292 -11.95 2.99 -1.45
CA THR A 292 -13.10 3.01 -2.35
C THR A 292 -13.75 1.62 -2.40
N GLU A 293 -14.97 1.53 -2.91
CA GLU A 293 -15.61 0.22 -3.13
C GLU A 293 -14.79 -0.65 -4.10
N HIS A 294 -14.18 -0.02 -5.09
CA HIS A 294 -13.27 -0.69 -6.04
C HIS A 294 -12.04 -1.27 -5.35
N ASP A 295 -11.36 -0.49 -4.48
CA ASP A 295 -10.19 -0.98 -3.74
C ASP A 295 -10.57 -2.18 -2.86
N ARG A 296 -11.70 -2.11 -2.17
CA ARG A 296 -12.20 -3.22 -1.33
C ARG A 296 -12.49 -4.49 -2.14
N GLN A 297 -13.04 -4.34 -3.34
CA GLN A 297 -13.28 -5.48 -4.25
C GLN A 297 -11.96 -6.10 -4.69
N LEU A 298 -10.97 -5.30 -5.08
CA LEU A 298 -9.64 -5.79 -5.48
C LEU A 298 -8.88 -6.45 -4.33
N ILE A 299 -9.00 -5.91 -3.11
CA ILE A 299 -8.45 -6.55 -1.91
C ILE A 299 -9.12 -7.92 -1.69
N ALA A 300 -10.45 -8.00 -1.80
CA ALA A 300 -11.17 -9.27 -1.67
C ALA A 300 -10.75 -10.29 -2.75
N GLU A 301 -10.55 -9.84 -3.99
CA GLU A 301 -10.04 -10.67 -5.10
C GLU A 301 -8.61 -11.17 -4.84
N ALA A 302 -7.75 -10.31 -4.27
CA ALA A 302 -6.39 -10.70 -3.88
C ALA A 302 -6.44 -11.77 -2.77
N ILE A 303 -7.25 -11.58 -1.72
CA ILE A 303 -7.44 -12.54 -0.62
C ILE A 303 -7.97 -13.89 -1.17
N GLU A 304 -8.95 -13.84 -2.07
CA GLU A 304 -9.47 -15.06 -2.73
C GLU A 304 -8.39 -15.74 -3.58
N GLY A 305 -7.55 -14.93 -4.29
CA GLY A 305 -6.38 -15.44 -5.03
C GLY A 305 -5.41 -16.19 -4.12
N VAL A 306 -5.12 -15.65 -2.93
CA VAL A 306 -4.30 -16.33 -1.91
C VAL A 306 -4.95 -17.62 -1.45
N ALA A 307 -6.24 -17.60 -1.10
CA ALA A 307 -6.97 -18.77 -0.63
C ALA A 307 -7.04 -19.90 -1.68
N MET A 308 -7.11 -19.55 -2.96
CA MET A 308 -7.17 -20.49 -4.09
C MET A 308 -5.78 -20.85 -4.66
N ASN A 309 -4.70 -20.31 -4.09
CA ASN A 309 -3.34 -20.42 -4.63
C ASN A 309 -3.23 -19.99 -6.12
N ASN A 310 -3.97 -18.93 -6.48
CA ASN A 310 -4.05 -18.40 -7.84
C ASN A 310 -3.21 -17.14 -7.98
N ILE A 311 -1.95 -17.31 -8.37
CA ILE A 311 -0.97 -16.21 -8.51
C ILE A 311 -1.44 -15.19 -9.55
N GLY A 312 -2.05 -15.63 -10.65
CA GLY A 312 -2.56 -14.73 -11.70
C GLY A 312 -3.62 -13.77 -11.17
N LYS A 313 -4.55 -14.26 -10.33
CA LYS A 313 -5.59 -13.41 -9.72
C LYS A 313 -5.00 -12.37 -8.76
N ILE A 314 -3.97 -12.76 -7.99
CA ILE A 314 -3.25 -11.83 -7.12
C ILE A 314 -2.53 -10.77 -7.96
N GLN A 315 -1.85 -11.18 -9.03
CA GLN A 315 -1.15 -10.28 -9.95
C GLN A 315 -2.11 -9.27 -10.58
N ASP A 316 -3.25 -9.72 -11.07
CA ASP A 316 -4.26 -8.84 -11.68
C ASP A 316 -4.78 -7.81 -10.67
N ALA A 317 -5.06 -8.23 -9.42
CA ALA A 317 -5.46 -7.32 -8.35
C ALA A 317 -4.37 -6.30 -8.01
N VAL A 318 -3.11 -6.72 -7.90
CA VAL A 318 -1.95 -5.84 -7.63
C VAL A 318 -1.77 -4.83 -8.77
N LEU A 319 -1.90 -5.26 -10.02
CA LEU A 319 -1.81 -4.37 -11.17
C LEU A 319 -2.98 -3.37 -11.24
N ALA A 320 -4.18 -3.79 -10.82
CA ALA A 320 -5.35 -2.91 -10.81
C ALA A 320 -5.33 -1.90 -9.64
N LEU A 321 -4.76 -2.29 -8.48
CA LEU A 321 -4.61 -1.43 -7.31
C LEU A 321 -3.46 -0.42 -7.45
N GLY A 322 -2.38 -0.80 -8.13
CA GLY A 322 -1.14 -0.04 -8.11
C GLY A 322 -1.11 1.16 -9.04
N GLU A 323 -0.38 2.19 -8.64
CA GLU A 323 -0.02 3.34 -9.48
C GLU A 323 1.35 3.10 -10.13
N PHE A 324 1.44 3.27 -11.46
CA PHE A 324 2.66 2.92 -12.19
C PHE A 324 3.64 4.09 -12.29
N LYS A 325 4.86 3.93 -11.77
CA LYS A 325 6.01 4.83 -12.03
C LYS A 325 6.81 4.46 -13.29
N GLY A 326 6.38 3.44 -14.02
CA GLY A 326 7.03 2.93 -15.22
C GLY A 326 6.24 1.76 -15.78
N LYS A 327 6.76 1.10 -16.82
CA LYS A 327 6.13 -0.11 -17.35
C LYS A 327 6.54 -1.30 -16.46
N PRO A 328 5.63 -1.94 -15.72
CA PRO A 328 5.94 -3.13 -14.96
C PRO A 328 6.28 -4.29 -15.90
N ASP A 329 7.13 -5.21 -15.43
CA ASP A 329 7.37 -6.49 -16.09
C ASP A 329 6.41 -7.54 -15.52
N PRO A 330 5.39 -7.98 -16.28
CA PRO A 330 4.40 -8.92 -15.77
C PRO A 330 5.00 -10.28 -15.39
N SER A 331 6.07 -10.70 -16.08
CA SER A 331 6.72 -11.99 -15.81
C SER A 331 7.49 -11.95 -14.50
N LYS A 332 8.23 -10.85 -14.27
CA LYS A 332 8.96 -10.64 -13.01
C LYS A 332 7.97 -10.52 -11.85
N LEU A 333 6.91 -9.72 -12.00
CA LEU A 333 5.88 -9.55 -10.97
C LEU A 333 5.22 -10.90 -10.60
N TYR A 334 4.94 -11.74 -11.59
CA TYR A 334 4.38 -13.07 -11.37
C TYR A 334 5.33 -13.95 -10.52
N GLU A 335 6.63 -13.95 -10.84
CA GLU A 335 7.63 -14.72 -10.10
C GLU A 335 7.82 -14.20 -8.67
N ASP A 336 7.83 -12.87 -8.49
CA ASP A 336 7.97 -12.25 -7.18
C ASP A 336 6.74 -12.57 -6.29
N ILE A 337 5.51 -12.50 -6.84
CA ILE A 337 4.28 -12.91 -6.14
C ILE A 337 4.29 -14.41 -5.84
N ARG A 338 4.81 -15.25 -6.76
CA ARG A 338 4.98 -16.67 -6.50
C ARG A 338 5.90 -16.91 -5.30
N GLY A 339 7.02 -16.18 -5.22
CA GLY A 339 7.93 -16.24 -4.08
C GLY A 339 7.24 -15.87 -2.75
N LEU A 340 6.38 -14.85 -2.75
CA LEU A 340 5.54 -14.52 -1.58
C LEU A 340 4.60 -15.67 -1.22
N MET A 341 3.93 -16.26 -2.20
CA MET A 341 3.02 -17.37 -1.98
C MET A 341 3.76 -18.62 -1.47
N GLU A 342 4.98 -18.89 -1.91
CA GLU A 342 5.82 -19.97 -1.39
C GLU A 342 6.24 -19.70 0.07
N LYS A 343 6.55 -18.45 0.42
CA LYS A 343 6.92 -18.04 1.78
C LYS A 343 5.76 -18.19 2.77
N TYR A 344 4.55 -17.78 2.38
CA TYR A 344 3.39 -17.71 3.28
C TYR A 344 2.34 -18.80 3.04
N GLY A 345 2.27 -19.37 1.85
CA GLY A 345 1.26 -20.36 1.46
C GLY A 345 1.45 -21.76 2.06
N THR A 346 2.64 -22.06 2.61
CA THR A 346 2.92 -23.30 3.35
C THR A 346 2.69 -23.17 4.86
N ALA A 347 2.53 -21.94 5.36
CA ALA A 347 2.15 -21.71 6.74
C ALA A 347 0.67 -22.06 6.92
N ASP A 348 0.33 -22.69 8.06
CA ASP A 348 -1.08 -22.88 8.43
C ASP A 348 -1.75 -21.49 8.39
N MET A 349 -2.87 -21.35 7.67
CA MET A 349 -3.57 -20.06 7.51
C MET A 349 -3.83 -19.37 8.86
N GLY A 350 -3.74 -20.14 9.94
CA GLY A 350 -3.82 -19.70 11.31
C GLY A 350 -2.58 -18.96 11.86
N ASN A 351 -1.45 -18.98 11.19
CA ASN A 351 -0.18 -18.42 11.69
C ASN A 351 0.43 -17.35 10.76
N ILE A 352 -0.36 -16.83 9.83
CA ILE A 352 0.11 -15.80 8.89
C ILE A 352 -0.02 -14.42 9.55
N ASP A 353 1.09 -13.72 9.69
CA ASP A 353 1.15 -12.30 10.03
C ASP A 353 0.75 -11.47 8.79
N VAL A 354 -0.47 -10.94 8.81
CA VAL A 354 -1.03 -10.19 7.68
C VAL A 354 -0.27 -8.87 7.46
N ALA A 355 0.22 -8.26 8.53
CA ALA A 355 1.02 -7.04 8.41
C ALA A 355 2.36 -7.33 7.74
N GLU A 356 3.04 -8.44 8.08
CA GLU A 356 4.28 -8.85 7.40
C GLU A 356 4.03 -9.13 5.92
N VAL A 357 2.96 -9.85 5.58
CA VAL A 357 2.58 -10.10 4.17
C VAL A 357 2.36 -8.79 3.42
N MET A 358 1.66 -7.83 4.03
CA MET A 358 1.42 -6.52 3.41
C MET A 358 2.72 -5.74 3.19
N VAL A 359 3.65 -5.78 4.14
CA VAL A 359 4.96 -5.12 4.02
C VAL A 359 5.79 -5.75 2.90
N ASP A 360 5.84 -7.07 2.82
CA ASP A 360 6.56 -7.78 1.75
C ASP A 360 5.92 -7.54 0.38
N LEU A 361 4.58 -7.48 0.32
CA LEU A 361 3.87 -7.12 -0.92
C LEU A 361 4.21 -5.69 -1.37
N MET A 362 4.31 -4.74 -0.43
CA MET A 362 4.75 -3.38 -0.74
C MET A 362 6.17 -3.35 -1.33
N GLU A 363 7.07 -4.19 -0.83
CA GLU A 363 8.44 -4.31 -1.35
C GLU A 363 8.46 -4.89 -2.77
N VAL A 364 7.69 -5.97 -3.01
CA VAL A 364 7.50 -6.55 -4.35
C VAL A 364 6.92 -5.51 -5.33
N MET A 365 5.88 -4.78 -4.94
CA MET A 365 5.30 -3.72 -5.78
C MET A 365 6.35 -2.66 -6.12
N LYS A 366 7.11 -2.17 -5.13
CA LYS A 366 8.17 -1.18 -5.31
C LYS A 366 9.26 -1.65 -6.28
N GLU A 367 9.75 -2.88 -6.14
CA GLU A 367 10.76 -3.47 -7.04
C GLU A 367 10.26 -3.57 -8.48
N ASN A 368 8.95 -3.74 -8.67
CA ASN A 368 8.28 -3.79 -9.96
C ASN A 368 7.80 -2.41 -10.46
N LYS A 369 8.24 -1.30 -9.82
CA LYS A 369 7.89 0.08 -10.19
C LYS A 369 6.39 0.40 -10.05
N ILE A 370 5.73 -0.31 -9.17
CA ILE A 370 4.33 -0.13 -8.81
C ILE A 370 4.29 0.56 -7.44
N MET A 371 3.60 1.68 -7.33
CA MET A 371 3.34 2.33 -6.04
C MET A 371 2.04 1.83 -5.46
N MET A 372 2.06 1.60 -4.16
CA MET A 372 0.85 1.30 -3.41
C MET A 372 0.06 2.59 -3.16
N PRO A 373 -1.26 2.64 -3.42
CA PRO A 373 -2.09 3.79 -3.10
C PRO A 373 -2.05 4.14 -1.62
N HIS A 374 -2.22 5.43 -1.31
CA HIS A 374 -2.13 5.94 0.07
C HIS A 374 -3.06 5.20 1.05
N GLY A 375 -4.30 4.89 0.66
CA GLY A 375 -5.23 4.14 1.50
C GLY A 375 -4.74 2.75 1.91
N LEU A 376 -4.06 2.04 1.01
CA LEU A 376 -3.49 0.72 1.30
C LEU A 376 -2.24 0.81 2.20
N THR A 377 -1.43 1.85 2.02
CA THR A 377 -0.30 2.12 2.92
C THR A 377 -0.79 2.40 4.35
N MET A 378 -1.87 3.18 4.49
CA MET A 378 -2.52 3.40 5.78
C MET A 378 -3.11 2.11 6.37
N LEU A 379 -3.68 1.24 5.52
CA LEU A 379 -4.17 -0.06 5.96
C LEU A 379 -3.06 -0.95 6.50
N ALA A 380 -1.92 -1.05 5.81
CA ALA A 380 -0.77 -1.81 6.27
C ALA A 380 -0.30 -1.35 7.66
N ARG A 381 -0.26 -0.04 7.90
CA ARG A 381 0.06 0.52 9.22
C ARG A 381 -0.99 0.12 10.28
N GLY A 382 -2.27 0.28 9.96
CA GLY A 382 -3.36 -0.09 10.88
C GLY A 382 -3.27 -1.57 11.26
N LEU A 383 -3.01 -2.46 10.30
CA LEU A 383 -2.82 -3.89 10.53
C LEU A 383 -1.64 -4.16 11.48
N THR A 384 -0.49 -3.51 11.26
CA THR A 384 0.69 -3.67 12.12
C THR A 384 0.38 -3.30 13.59
N HIS A 385 -0.38 -2.22 13.82
CA HIS A 385 -0.78 -1.84 15.18
C HIS A 385 -1.77 -2.84 15.79
N VAL A 386 -2.75 -3.32 15.01
CA VAL A 386 -3.72 -4.32 15.48
C VAL A 386 -3.02 -5.61 15.86
N GLU A 387 -2.13 -6.12 15.02
CA GLU A 387 -1.36 -7.34 15.32
C GLU A 387 -0.45 -7.15 16.53
N GLY A 388 0.18 -5.97 16.66
CA GLY A 388 0.98 -5.63 17.85
C GLY A 388 0.17 -5.70 19.14
N VAL A 389 -1.05 -5.16 19.15
CA VAL A 389 -1.95 -5.24 20.31
C VAL A 389 -2.38 -6.69 20.57
N LEU A 390 -2.74 -7.46 19.55
CA LEU A 390 -3.10 -8.87 19.71
C LEU A 390 -1.96 -9.71 20.28
N ALA A 391 -0.75 -9.53 19.78
CA ALA A 391 0.44 -10.23 20.27
C ALA A 391 0.69 -9.96 21.75
N GLU A 392 0.34 -8.75 22.23
CA GLU A 392 0.50 -8.37 23.63
C GLU A 392 -0.61 -8.95 24.53
N ILE A 393 -1.89 -8.88 24.14
CA ILE A 393 -3.03 -9.22 25.01
C ILE A 393 -3.55 -10.65 24.81
N CYS A 394 -3.57 -11.17 23.57
CA CYS A 394 -4.17 -12.46 23.22
C CYS A 394 -3.47 -13.07 21.99
N PRO A 395 -2.24 -13.58 22.14
CA PRO A 395 -1.44 -14.11 21.02
C PRO A 395 -2.08 -15.31 20.29
N ASP A 396 -3.03 -15.97 20.92
CA ASP A 396 -3.74 -17.11 20.34
C ASP A 396 -4.87 -16.71 19.38
N ILE A 397 -5.27 -15.43 19.34
CA ILE A 397 -6.29 -14.92 18.43
C ILE A 397 -5.68 -14.67 17.06
N ASN A 398 -6.34 -15.25 16.07
CA ASN A 398 -5.95 -15.13 14.68
C ASN A 398 -6.84 -14.14 13.92
N MET A 399 -6.25 -13.03 13.47
CA MET A 399 -6.95 -12.00 12.71
C MET A 399 -7.51 -12.53 11.38
N THR A 400 -6.79 -13.44 10.71
CA THR A 400 -7.23 -14.01 9.43
C THR A 400 -8.47 -14.90 9.59
N GLN A 401 -8.61 -15.62 10.71
CA GLN A 401 -9.79 -16.44 10.99
C GLN A 401 -11.02 -15.54 11.22
N ILE A 402 -10.88 -14.44 11.98
CA ILE A 402 -11.97 -13.49 12.22
C ILE A 402 -12.37 -12.82 10.90
N ALA A 403 -11.39 -12.40 10.07
CA ALA A 403 -11.64 -11.82 8.76
C ALA A 403 -12.39 -12.80 7.84
N ALA A 404 -11.96 -14.05 7.79
CA ALA A 404 -12.60 -15.09 6.98
C ALA A 404 -14.03 -15.40 7.45
N ALA A 405 -14.25 -15.45 8.77
CA ALA A 405 -15.58 -15.66 9.34
C ALA A 405 -16.53 -14.52 8.95
N ARG A 406 -16.06 -13.26 9.06
CA ARG A 406 -16.85 -12.09 8.72
C ARG A 406 -17.15 -11.99 7.22
N LEU A 407 -16.17 -12.26 6.36
CA LEU A 407 -16.38 -12.33 4.91
C LEU A 407 -17.43 -13.41 4.55
N LYS A 408 -17.38 -14.56 5.21
CA LYS A 408 -18.36 -15.64 5.00
C LYS A 408 -19.77 -15.22 5.42
N GLU A 409 -19.92 -14.54 6.54
CA GLU A 409 -21.23 -14.01 6.99
C GLU A 409 -21.75 -12.95 6.04
N GLN A 410 -20.90 -12.04 5.57
CA GLN A 410 -21.26 -11.01 4.59
C GLN A 410 -21.70 -11.64 3.26
N PHE A 411 -21.01 -12.69 2.81
CA PHE A 411 -21.36 -13.44 1.60
C PHE A 411 -22.72 -14.12 1.72
N LEU A 412 -23.03 -14.66 2.91
CA LEU A 412 -24.31 -15.33 3.19
C LEU A 412 -25.46 -14.34 3.40
N SER A 413 -25.22 -13.21 4.06
CA SER A 413 -26.27 -12.22 4.42
C SER A 413 -26.71 -11.37 3.24
N ASN A 414 -25.81 -11.01 2.33
CA ASN A 414 -26.10 -10.12 1.20
C ASN A 414 -26.95 -10.75 0.09
N GLY A 415 -27.34 -12.04 0.19
CA GLY A 415 -28.16 -12.71 -0.82
C GLY A 415 -27.53 -12.71 -2.23
N ASN A 416 -26.32 -12.19 -2.35
CA ASN A 416 -25.57 -12.03 -3.60
C ASN A 416 -25.22 -13.39 -4.24
N TRP A 417 -25.18 -14.48 -3.43
CA TRP A 417 -25.00 -15.83 -3.97
C TRP A 417 -26.05 -16.18 -5.04
N LYS A 418 -27.32 -15.74 -4.86
CA LYS A 418 -28.36 -15.90 -5.89
C LYS A 418 -28.13 -15.05 -7.13
N ARG A 419 -27.51 -13.90 -6.96
CA ARG A 419 -27.20 -12.96 -8.05
C ARG A 419 -25.92 -13.37 -8.79
N GLU A 420 -24.91 -13.90 -8.07
CA GLU A 420 -23.68 -14.44 -8.65
C GLU A 420 -23.90 -15.78 -9.34
N ILE A 421 -24.64 -16.72 -8.76
CA ILE A 421 -25.05 -17.95 -9.46
C ILE A 421 -25.85 -17.61 -10.71
N LYS A 422 -26.69 -16.57 -10.67
CA LYS A 422 -27.41 -16.09 -11.86
C LYS A 422 -26.51 -15.39 -12.86
N LYS A 423 -25.44 -14.72 -12.41
CA LYS A 423 -24.43 -14.04 -13.25
C LYS A 423 -23.47 -15.07 -13.84
N GLU A 424 -22.99 -16.03 -13.06
CA GLU A 424 -22.17 -17.14 -13.55
C GLU A 424 -22.96 -18.09 -14.43
N GLY A 425 -24.20 -18.39 -14.08
CA GLY A 425 -25.11 -19.15 -14.97
C GLY A 425 -25.38 -18.42 -16.29
N LYS A 426 -25.49 -17.09 -16.28
CA LYS A 426 -25.56 -16.29 -17.52
C LYS A 426 -24.23 -16.29 -18.28
N ASN A 427 -23.11 -16.17 -17.57
CA ASN A 427 -21.77 -16.20 -18.17
C ASN A 427 -21.47 -17.59 -18.75
N LEU A 428 -21.85 -18.67 -18.07
CA LEU A 428 -21.73 -20.03 -18.58
C LEU A 428 -22.64 -20.26 -19.81
N ALA A 429 -23.88 -19.80 -19.74
CA ALA A 429 -24.80 -19.87 -20.88
C ALA A 429 -24.32 -19.01 -22.06
N TRP A 430 -23.70 -17.85 -21.79
CA TRP A 430 -23.12 -16.98 -22.81
C TRP A 430 -21.82 -17.54 -23.38
N SER A 431 -20.97 -18.17 -22.55
CA SER A 431 -19.76 -18.88 -22.97
C SER A 431 -20.10 -20.15 -23.78
N LEU A 432 -21.13 -20.90 -23.38
CA LEU A 432 -21.66 -22.02 -24.17
C LEU A 432 -22.25 -21.55 -25.51
N LYS A 433 -22.95 -20.42 -25.52
CA LYS A 433 -23.47 -19.83 -26.77
C LYS A 433 -22.34 -19.40 -27.70
N ARG A 434 -21.29 -18.76 -27.17
CA ARG A 434 -20.08 -18.42 -27.94
C ARG A 434 -19.30 -19.65 -28.41
N ALA A 435 -19.24 -20.70 -27.61
CA ALA A 435 -18.58 -21.95 -28.00
C ALA A 435 -19.27 -22.60 -29.21
N VAL A 436 -20.60 -22.46 -29.34
CA VAL A 436 -21.36 -22.89 -30.51
C VAL A 436 -21.10 -22.01 -31.72
N ASP A 437 -20.76 -20.72 -31.53
CA ASP A 437 -20.48 -19.78 -32.59
C ASP A 437 -19.00 -19.81 -33.08
N ILE A 438 -18.09 -20.48 -32.35
CA ILE A 438 -16.67 -20.62 -32.70
C ILE A 438 -16.47 -21.22 -34.12
N PRO A 439 -17.19 -22.27 -34.55
CA PRO A 439 -17.02 -22.82 -35.89
C PRO A 439 -17.43 -21.85 -37.00
N SER A 440 -18.49 -21.04 -36.80
CA SER A 440 -18.93 -20.03 -37.77
C SER A 440 -17.96 -18.85 -37.84
N LEU A 441 -17.48 -18.37 -36.66
CA LEU A 441 -16.46 -17.31 -36.58
C LEU A 441 -15.12 -17.74 -37.20
N ALA A 442 -14.73 -19.01 -37.00
CA ALA A 442 -13.53 -19.57 -37.63
C ALA A 442 -13.70 -19.69 -39.16
N ALA A 443 -14.88 -20.05 -39.65
CA ALA A 443 -15.19 -20.11 -41.06
C ALA A 443 -15.20 -18.70 -41.67
N ASP A 444 -15.80 -17.71 -41.01
CA ASP A 444 -15.84 -16.32 -41.48
C ASP A 444 -14.42 -15.69 -41.47
N PHE A 445 -13.61 -16.01 -40.47
CA PHE A 445 -12.20 -15.60 -40.38
C PHE A 445 -11.38 -16.20 -41.54
N LEU A 446 -11.50 -17.49 -41.78
CA LEU A 446 -10.83 -18.17 -42.89
C LEU A 446 -11.29 -17.62 -44.23
N GLN A 447 -12.58 -17.33 -44.39
CA GLN A 447 -13.13 -16.70 -45.63
C GLN A 447 -12.61 -15.27 -45.80
N GLY A 448 -12.49 -14.50 -44.70
CA GLY A 448 -11.88 -13.16 -44.68
C GLY A 448 -10.40 -13.17 -45.08
N CYS A 449 -9.63 -14.15 -44.55
CA CYS A 449 -8.24 -14.38 -44.91
C CYS A 449 -8.10 -14.76 -46.40
N MET A 450 -8.97 -15.62 -46.95
CA MET A 450 -8.96 -16.01 -48.34
C MET A 450 -9.33 -14.86 -49.29
N LYS A 451 -10.14 -13.88 -48.85
CA LYS A 451 -10.52 -12.69 -49.59
C LYS A 451 -9.53 -11.52 -49.47
N GLY A 452 -8.43 -11.69 -48.68
CA GLY A 452 -7.41 -10.66 -48.51
C GLY A 452 -7.88 -9.41 -47.76
N GLN A 453 -9.01 -9.48 -47.02
CA GLN A 453 -9.64 -8.32 -46.39
C GLN A 453 -9.28 -8.17 -44.89
N THR A 454 -8.53 -9.11 -44.33
CA THR A 454 -8.13 -9.07 -42.90
C THR A 454 -6.75 -8.45 -42.76
N LYS A 455 -6.69 -7.24 -42.19
CA LYS A 455 -5.45 -6.68 -41.64
C LYS A 455 -5.29 -7.19 -40.20
N ILE A 456 -4.43 -8.18 -40.03
CA ILE A 456 -4.05 -8.62 -38.66
C ILE A 456 -2.90 -7.75 -38.21
N ASN A 457 -3.14 -6.81 -37.30
CA ASN A 457 -2.09 -6.18 -36.52
C ASN A 457 -1.70 -7.18 -35.41
N LEU A 458 -0.74 -8.05 -35.72
CA LEU A 458 -0.10 -8.90 -34.71
C LEU A 458 1.03 -8.09 -34.07
N ASP A 459 0.75 -7.46 -32.94
CA ASP A 459 1.78 -7.07 -32.00
C ASP A 459 2.26 -8.36 -31.29
N LEU A 460 3.10 -9.10 -32.02
CA LEU A 460 3.80 -10.26 -31.47
C LEU A 460 4.91 -9.77 -30.55
N HIS A 461 4.61 -9.60 -29.28
CA HIS A 461 5.60 -9.69 -28.22
C HIS A 461 5.91 -11.19 -28.03
N ALA A 462 6.52 -11.80 -29.05
CA ALA A 462 7.03 -13.14 -28.89
C ALA A 462 8.26 -13.08 -27.97
N SER A 463 8.24 -13.85 -26.90
CA SER A 463 9.46 -14.11 -26.12
C SER A 463 10.55 -14.58 -27.10
N ASP A 464 11.82 -14.23 -26.83
CA ASP A 464 12.95 -14.62 -27.68
C ASP A 464 12.98 -16.12 -27.97
N ASP A 465 12.45 -16.94 -27.08
CA ASP A 465 12.30 -18.39 -27.21
C ASP A 465 11.34 -18.81 -28.33
N LEU A 466 10.18 -18.13 -28.48
CA LEU A 466 9.24 -18.42 -29.56
C LEU A 466 9.79 -18.00 -30.90
N ALA A 467 10.46 -16.85 -30.96
CA ALA A 467 11.14 -16.36 -32.18
C ALA A 467 12.27 -17.30 -32.58
N TRP A 468 13.02 -17.85 -31.62
CA TRP A 468 14.06 -18.86 -31.88
C TRP A 468 13.45 -20.18 -32.39
N LEU A 469 12.37 -20.64 -31.78
CA LEU A 469 11.67 -21.88 -32.16
C LEU A 469 11.09 -21.79 -33.57
N LEU A 470 10.47 -20.66 -33.92
CA LEU A 470 9.94 -20.38 -35.25
C LEU A 470 11.07 -20.31 -36.29
N ARG A 471 12.19 -19.63 -36.02
CA ARG A 471 13.36 -19.61 -36.91
C ARG A 471 13.95 -20.99 -37.14
N ARG A 472 13.97 -21.83 -36.11
CA ARG A 472 14.44 -23.22 -36.17
C ARG A 472 13.53 -24.08 -37.04
N LEU A 473 12.20 -23.97 -36.90
CA LEU A 473 11.20 -24.66 -37.69
C LEU A 473 11.27 -24.26 -39.15
N VAL A 474 11.25 -22.97 -39.46
CA VAL A 474 11.34 -22.45 -40.84
C VAL A 474 12.62 -22.93 -41.52
N ARG A 475 13.76 -22.84 -40.85
CA ARG A 475 15.05 -23.33 -41.39
C ARG A 475 15.02 -24.83 -41.70
N ASN A 476 14.41 -25.65 -40.86
CA ASN A 476 14.32 -27.08 -41.09
C ASN A 476 13.40 -27.43 -42.26
N ILE A 477 12.29 -26.73 -42.41
CA ILE A 477 11.37 -26.88 -43.54
C ILE A 477 12.06 -26.49 -44.84
N VAL A 478 12.74 -25.35 -44.88
CA VAL A 478 13.49 -24.88 -46.05
C VAL A 478 14.57 -25.88 -46.47
N MET A 479 15.34 -26.41 -45.50
CA MET A 479 16.36 -27.44 -45.80
C MET A 479 15.72 -28.73 -46.33
N GLY A 480 14.59 -29.18 -45.79
CA GLY A 480 13.86 -30.32 -46.33
C GLY A 480 13.40 -30.12 -47.79
N LEU A 481 12.90 -28.94 -48.09
CA LEU A 481 12.49 -28.57 -49.49
C LEU A 481 13.70 -28.57 -50.43
N TRP A 482 14.88 -28.07 -50.01
CA TRP A 482 16.09 -28.09 -50.80
C TRP A 482 16.57 -29.52 -51.07
N VAL A 483 16.55 -30.40 -50.10
CA VAL A 483 16.90 -31.82 -50.25
C VAL A 483 15.93 -32.50 -51.25
N MET A 484 14.65 -32.27 -51.10
CA MET A 484 13.64 -32.83 -51.98
C MET A 484 13.79 -32.32 -53.45
N ALA A 485 14.07 -31.02 -53.63
CA ALA A 485 14.33 -30.46 -54.96
C ALA A 485 15.60 -31.08 -55.61
N LEU A 486 16.67 -31.26 -54.85
CA LEU A 486 17.89 -31.92 -55.31
C LEU A 486 17.66 -33.39 -55.71
N LEU A 487 16.89 -34.14 -54.92
CA LEU A 487 16.58 -35.54 -55.23
C LEU A 487 15.74 -35.67 -56.48
N ILE A 488 14.69 -34.83 -56.62
CA ILE A 488 13.85 -34.83 -57.83
C ILE A 488 14.63 -34.41 -59.05
N SER A 489 15.43 -33.36 -58.99
CA SER A 489 16.24 -32.88 -60.12
C SER A 489 17.29 -33.93 -60.52
N SER A 490 17.93 -34.56 -59.51
CA SER A 490 18.91 -35.66 -59.77
C SER A 490 18.23 -36.85 -60.44
N SER A 491 17.04 -37.24 -59.99
CA SER A 491 16.25 -38.33 -60.60
C SER A 491 15.93 -38.03 -62.05
N ILE A 492 15.47 -36.80 -62.37
CA ILE A 492 15.13 -36.39 -63.74
C ILE A 492 16.42 -36.41 -64.61
N ILE A 493 17.53 -35.89 -64.10
CA ILE A 493 18.82 -35.90 -64.85
C ILE A 493 19.29 -37.33 -65.12
N CYS A 494 19.12 -38.26 -64.19
CA CYS A 494 19.51 -39.66 -64.38
C CYS A 494 18.69 -40.39 -65.43
N THR A 495 17.51 -39.90 -65.84
CA THR A 495 16.71 -40.44 -66.95
C THR A 495 17.14 -39.89 -68.32
N THR A 496 18.06 -38.93 -68.36
CA THR A 496 18.57 -38.32 -69.60
C THR A 496 19.87 -39.01 -70.07
N ASP A 497 20.23 -38.85 -71.35
CA ASP A 497 21.43 -39.41 -71.94
C ASP A 497 22.65 -38.46 -71.88
N MET A 498 22.71 -37.59 -70.85
CA MET A 498 23.78 -36.60 -70.69
C MET A 498 25.15 -37.23 -70.42
N LYS A 499 26.19 -36.74 -71.12
CA LYS A 499 27.59 -37.11 -70.88
C LYS A 499 28.32 -36.03 -70.08
N PRO A 500 29.28 -36.34 -69.17
CA PRO A 500 29.90 -37.67 -68.93
C PRO A 500 29.06 -38.57 -68.05
N LYS A 501 29.20 -39.89 -68.22
CA LYS A 501 28.54 -40.92 -67.37
C LYS A 501 29.53 -41.50 -66.39
N LEU A 502 29.15 -41.64 -65.15
CA LEU A 502 29.84 -42.38 -64.09
C LEU A 502 29.05 -43.65 -63.77
N TRP A 503 29.63 -44.83 -63.93
CA TRP A 503 28.97 -46.13 -63.74
C TRP A 503 27.63 -46.29 -64.50
N GLY A 504 27.55 -45.73 -65.70
CA GLY A 504 26.35 -45.83 -66.51
C GLY A 504 25.26 -44.79 -66.26
N ILE A 505 25.44 -43.92 -65.25
CA ILE A 505 24.50 -42.86 -64.88
C ILE A 505 25.14 -41.49 -65.18
N PRO A 506 24.38 -40.47 -65.64
CA PRO A 506 24.91 -39.14 -65.83
C PRO A 506 25.59 -38.60 -64.56
N ALA A 507 26.84 -38.16 -64.69
CA ALA A 507 27.67 -37.75 -63.57
C ALA A 507 27.00 -36.62 -62.75
N LEU A 508 26.33 -35.69 -63.42
CA LEU A 508 25.61 -34.56 -62.77
C LEU A 508 24.47 -35.05 -61.86
N GLY A 509 23.72 -36.09 -62.25
CA GLY A 509 22.68 -36.70 -61.43
C GLY A 509 23.26 -37.43 -60.22
N ALA A 510 24.40 -38.19 -60.43
CA ALA A 510 25.10 -38.86 -59.34
C ALA A 510 25.63 -37.87 -58.26
N PHE A 511 26.21 -36.73 -58.70
CA PHE A 511 26.68 -35.67 -57.80
C PHE A 511 25.52 -35.05 -57.02
N GLY A 512 24.33 -34.84 -57.64
CA GLY A 512 23.18 -34.32 -56.92
C GLY A 512 22.69 -35.23 -55.79
N TYR A 513 22.68 -36.55 -55.99
CA TYR A 513 22.36 -37.54 -54.93
C TYR A 513 23.37 -37.51 -53.79
N VAL A 514 24.66 -37.48 -54.12
CA VAL A 514 25.73 -37.43 -53.09
C VAL A 514 25.61 -36.15 -52.25
N PHE A 515 25.33 -35.02 -52.89
CA PHE A 515 25.16 -33.74 -52.21
C PHE A 515 23.93 -33.72 -51.32
N ALA A 516 22.79 -34.26 -51.79
CA ALA A 516 21.60 -34.44 -50.98
C ALA A 516 21.87 -35.32 -49.75
N PHE A 517 22.61 -36.43 -49.93
CA PHE A 517 22.99 -37.32 -48.82
C PHE A 517 23.86 -36.61 -47.77
N ILE A 518 24.83 -35.81 -48.21
CA ILE A 518 25.72 -35.03 -47.32
C ILE A 518 24.88 -34.05 -46.49
N ILE A 519 23.92 -33.35 -47.11
CA ILE A 519 23.03 -32.42 -46.36
C ILE A 519 22.21 -33.17 -45.32
N VAL A 520 21.60 -34.30 -45.67
CA VAL A 520 20.82 -35.13 -44.73
C VAL A 520 21.71 -35.60 -43.56
N LEU A 521 22.91 -36.09 -43.88
CA LEU A 521 23.88 -36.55 -42.85
C LEU A 521 24.30 -35.41 -41.91
N TYR A 522 24.57 -34.23 -42.47
CA TYR A 522 24.87 -33.03 -41.66
C TYR A 522 23.71 -32.65 -40.73
N VAL A 523 22.48 -32.63 -41.21
CA VAL A 523 21.28 -32.33 -40.41
C VAL A 523 21.11 -33.39 -39.29
N PHE A 524 21.32 -34.68 -39.64
CA PHE A 524 21.20 -35.78 -38.68
C PHE A 524 22.26 -35.70 -37.59
N ILE A 525 23.52 -35.47 -37.92
CA ILE A 525 24.62 -35.30 -36.95
C ILE A 525 24.35 -34.10 -36.05
N LYS A 526 23.94 -32.96 -36.63
CA LYS A 526 23.61 -31.75 -35.85
C LYS A 526 22.43 -31.95 -34.91
N HIS A 527 21.42 -32.74 -35.31
CA HIS A 527 20.29 -33.07 -34.48
C HIS A 527 20.67 -33.99 -33.30
N PHE A 528 21.52 -34.99 -33.57
CA PHE A 528 21.95 -35.97 -32.57
C PHE A 528 22.90 -35.38 -31.53
N PHE A 529 23.81 -34.48 -31.93
CA PHE A 529 24.77 -33.83 -31.04
C PHE A 529 24.27 -32.54 -30.40
N SER A 530 23.19 -31.91 -30.89
CA SER A 530 22.58 -30.72 -30.28
C SER A 530 21.56 -31.02 -29.17
N GLY A 531 21.28 -32.30 -28.90
CA GLY A 531 20.35 -32.75 -27.84
C GLY A 531 21.02 -32.93 -26.45
N LYS A 532 22.26 -32.46 -26.27
CA LYS A 532 23.02 -32.53 -24.98
C LYS A 532 23.54 -31.16 -24.55
N LYS A 533 22.67 -30.13 -24.53
CA LYS A 533 22.94 -28.92 -23.73
C LYS A 533 21.62 -28.34 -23.24
#